data_3485a6943d49bd32338e1a6eedc532e8
#
_entry.id   3485a6943d49bd32338e1a6eedc532e8
#
_cell.length_a   1.000
_cell.length_b   1.000
_cell.length_c   1.000
_cell.angle_alpha   90.00
_cell.angle_beta   90.00
_cell.angle_gamma   90.00
#
_symmetry.space_group_name_H-M   'P 1'
#
loop_
_entity.id
_entity.type
_entity.pdbx_description
1 polymer ?
#
loop_
_entity_poly.entity_id
_entity_poly.type
_entity_poly.pdbx_seq_one_letter_code
_entity_poly.pdbx_strand_id
1 'polypeptide(L)'
;MVDVKTHKCFPTNIHVITMDINQNDRNHMIKYIQSNATFGSRDDTLYDISFFKPLVDQIMISTDQILKNDEYKFDRIEMTNMWGNDLKKGESHAPH
;
A
#
# COMPACT_ATOMS: atom_id res chain seq x y z
N MET A 1 -6.07 9.71 9.97
CA MET A 1 -7.31 9.96 9.22
C MET A 1 -7.08 9.69 7.75
N VAL A 2 -8.02 9.08 7.08
CA VAL A 2 -7.93 8.76 5.66
C VAL A 2 -8.79 9.75 4.87
N ASP A 3 -8.20 10.31 3.82
CA ASP A 3 -8.90 11.19 2.91
C ASP A 3 -8.87 10.56 1.52
N VAL A 4 -10.03 10.36 0.92
CA VAL A 4 -10.16 9.68 -0.37
C VAL A 4 -10.69 10.67 -1.41
N LYS A 5 -9.94 10.83 -2.50
CA LYS A 5 -10.37 11.62 -3.66
C LYS A 5 -10.54 10.71 -4.85
N THR A 6 -11.66 10.85 -5.55
CA THR A 6 -11.98 10.05 -6.72
C THR A 6 -11.96 10.89 -7.98
N HIS A 7 -11.21 10.44 -8.98
CA HIS A 7 -11.16 11.06 -10.30
C HIS A 7 -11.77 10.08 -11.31
N LYS A 8 -12.88 10.48 -11.91
CA LYS A 8 -13.52 9.66 -12.94
C LYS A 8 -12.80 9.83 -14.26
N CYS A 9 -11.97 8.85 -14.57
CA CYS A 9 -11.27 8.76 -15.85
C CYS A 9 -11.93 7.68 -16.70
N PHE A 10 -12.08 7.96 -17.96
CA PHE A 10 -12.80 7.17 -18.90
C PHE A 10 -12.01 5.94 -19.33
N PRO A 11 -12.52 4.69 -19.17
CA PRO A 11 -13.76 4.26 -18.50
C PRO A 11 -13.54 3.87 -17.02
N THR A 12 -12.36 4.01 -16.46
CA THR A 12 -11.99 3.54 -15.12
C THR A 12 -11.83 4.70 -14.15
N ASN A 13 -12.37 4.56 -12.95
CA ASN A 13 -12.16 5.52 -11.87
C ASN A 13 -10.74 5.41 -11.31
N ILE A 14 -10.14 6.57 -11.03
CA ILE A 14 -8.86 6.66 -10.33
C ILE A 14 -9.14 7.26 -8.96
N HIS A 15 -8.65 6.59 -7.91
CA HIS A 15 -8.83 7.03 -6.53
C HIS A 15 -7.49 7.47 -5.96
N VAL A 16 -7.48 8.66 -5.36
CA VAL A 16 -6.30 9.19 -4.66
C VAL A 16 -6.61 9.18 -3.17
N ILE A 17 -5.73 8.57 -2.39
CA ILE A 17 -5.91 8.37 -0.96
C ILE A 17 -4.80 9.09 -0.22
N THR A 18 -5.19 9.93 0.75
CA THR A 18 -4.24 10.55 1.67
C THR A 18 -4.29 9.81 3.00
N MET A 19 -3.14 9.38 3.48
CA MET A 19 -3.03 8.60 4.71
C MET A 19 -2.15 9.28 5.73
N ASP A 20 -2.49 9.10 7.03
CA ASP A 20 -1.69 9.59 8.15
C ASP A 20 -0.86 8.44 8.71
N ILE A 21 0.46 8.51 8.56
CA ILE A 21 1.39 7.55 9.14
C ILE A 21 2.34 8.33 10.04
N ASN A 22 2.47 7.92 11.31
CA ASN A 22 3.38 8.63 12.20
C ASN A 22 4.84 8.42 11.78
N GLN A 23 5.68 9.38 12.18
CA GLN A 23 7.07 9.42 11.72
C GLN A 23 7.89 8.20 12.18
N ASN A 24 7.62 7.70 13.38
CA ASN A 24 8.33 6.51 13.89
C ASN A 24 8.01 5.27 13.05
N ASP A 25 6.75 5.03 12.78
CA ASP A 25 6.35 3.88 11.95
C ASP A 25 6.91 4.02 10.54
N ARG A 26 6.87 5.22 9.98
CA ARG A 26 7.42 5.50 8.67
C ARG A 26 8.92 5.20 8.62
N ASN A 27 9.67 5.65 9.62
CA ASN A 27 11.10 5.40 9.69
C ASN A 27 11.41 3.91 9.82
N HIS A 28 10.65 3.18 10.63
CA HIS A 28 10.80 1.73 10.78
C HIS A 28 10.54 1.01 9.46
N MET A 29 9.48 1.40 8.74
CA MET A 29 9.17 0.81 7.44
C MET A 29 10.29 1.04 6.42
N ILE A 30 10.81 2.27 6.35
CA ILE A 30 11.89 2.62 5.44
C ILE A 30 13.14 1.80 5.75
N LYS A 31 13.54 1.74 7.03
CA LYS A 31 14.70 0.95 7.45
C LYS A 31 14.54 -0.54 7.14
N TYR A 32 13.36 -1.07 7.37
CA TYR A 32 13.08 -2.47 7.07
C TYR A 32 13.27 -2.76 5.59
N ILE A 33 12.68 -1.93 4.73
CA ILE A 33 12.78 -2.10 3.29
C ILE A 33 14.23 -1.99 2.82
N GLN A 34 14.98 -1.00 3.31
CA GLN A 34 16.39 -0.81 2.96
C GLN A 34 17.26 -1.98 3.40
N SER A 35 16.95 -2.59 4.54
CA SER A 35 17.73 -3.72 5.08
C SER A 35 17.42 -5.04 4.40
N ASN A 36 16.21 -5.21 3.87
CA ASN A 36 15.73 -6.49 3.36
C ASN A 36 15.47 -6.51 1.86
N ALA A 37 15.54 -5.38 1.18
CA ALA A 37 15.34 -5.28 -0.27
C ALA A 37 16.64 -5.59 -1.01
N THR A 38 17.17 -6.80 -0.82
CA THR A 38 18.39 -7.23 -1.48
C THR A 38 18.06 -7.79 -2.86
N PHE A 39 19.05 -7.74 -3.75
CA PHE A 39 18.91 -8.25 -5.10
C PHE A 39 18.53 -9.73 -5.08
N GLY A 40 17.46 -10.08 -5.81
CA GLY A 40 16.97 -11.44 -5.89
C GLY A 40 16.21 -11.93 -4.68
N SER A 41 16.08 -11.09 -3.63
CA SER A 41 15.33 -11.40 -2.43
C SER A 41 14.15 -10.46 -2.32
N ARG A 42 12.97 -10.99 -1.99
CA ARG A 42 11.78 -10.19 -1.80
C ARG A 42 10.91 -10.79 -0.71
N ASP A 43 10.58 -9.93 0.25
CA ASP A 43 9.58 -10.23 1.26
C ASP A 43 8.26 -9.66 0.80
N ASP A 44 7.28 -10.50 0.52
CA ASP A 44 5.95 -10.09 0.04
C ASP A 44 4.88 -10.21 1.11
N THR A 45 5.27 -10.37 2.37
CA THR A 45 4.36 -10.47 3.51
C THR A 45 4.55 -9.33 4.51
N LEU A 46 4.90 -8.14 4.03
CA LEU A 46 5.11 -6.98 4.91
C LEU A 46 3.86 -6.64 5.72
N TYR A 47 2.68 -7.01 5.25
CA TYR A 47 1.43 -6.76 5.96
C TYR A 47 1.36 -7.48 7.32
N ASP A 48 2.17 -8.51 7.56
CA ASP A 48 2.24 -9.23 8.84
C ASP A 48 3.18 -8.57 9.86
N ILE A 49 3.96 -7.58 9.44
CA ILE A 49 4.93 -6.92 10.30
C ILE A 49 4.25 -5.80 11.07
N SER A 50 4.44 -5.79 12.39
CA SER A 50 3.67 -4.93 13.30
C SER A 50 3.75 -3.44 12.97
N PHE A 51 4.92 -2.91 12.61
CA PHE A 51 5.03 -1.49 12.31
C PHE A 51 4.49 -1.10 10.93
N PHE A 52 4.13 -2.06 10.08
CA PHE A 52 3.39 -1.82 8.85
C PHE A 52 1.87 -1.77 9.08
N LYS A 53 1.40 -2.21 10.23
CA LYS A 53 -0.03 -2.33 10.51
C LYS A 53 -0.81 -1.02 10.33
N PRO A 54 -0.34 0.15 10.79
CA PRO A 54 -1.08 1.40 10.56
C PRO A 54 -1.31 1.68 9.08
N LEU A 55 -0.33 1.40 8.23
CA LEU A 55 -0.46 1.55 6.78
C LEU A 55 -1.45 0.53 6.22
N VAL A 56 -1.32 -0.74 6.60
CA VAL A 56 -2.22 -1.82 6.16
C VAL A 56 -3.66 -1.49 6.53
N ASP A 57 -3.90 -1.06 7.78
CA ASP A 57 -5.24 -0.73 8.24
C ASP A 57 -5.86 0.40 7.40
N GLN A 58 -5.11 1.45 7.10
CA GLN A 58 -5.60 2.55 6.28
C GLN A 58 -5.87 2.12 4.84
N ILE A 59 -5.02 1.27 4.27
CA ILE A 59 -5.24 0.70 2.94
C ILE A 59 -6.54 -0.12 2.91
N MET A 60 -6.74 -0.98 3.89
CA MET A 60 -7.91 -1.85 3.95
C MET A 60 -9.20 -1.05 4.12
N ILE A 61 -9.21 -0.06 5.01
CA ILE A 61 -10.36 0.82 5.24
C ILE A 61 -10.69 1.58 3.96
N SER A 62 -9.67 2.15 3.32
CA SER A 62 -9.85 2.93 2.08
C SER A 62 -10.36 2.06 0.94
N THR A 63 -9.84 0.84 0.80
CA THR A 63 -10.27 -0.09 -0.24
C THR A 63 -11.72 -0.49 -0.04
N ASP A 64 -12.12 -0.81 1.19
CA ASP A 64 -13.51 -1.14 1.52
C ASP A 64 -14.44 0.00 1.13
N GLN A 65 -14.08 1.23 1.48
CA GLN A 65 -14.87 2.42 1.17
C GLN A 65 -14.98 2.65 -0.34
N ILE A 66 -13.88 2.51 -1.07
CA ILE A 66 -13.83 2.70 -2.52
C ILE A 66 -14.72 1.67 -3.22
N LEU A 67 -14.61 0.41 -2.84
CA LEU A 67 -15.41 -0.66 -3.45
C LEU A 67 -16.89 -0.47 -3.19
N LYS A 68 -17.27 0.01 -1.99
CA LYS A 68 -18.66 0.33 -1.69
C LYS A 68 -19.17 1.52 -2.50
N ASN A 69 -18.33 2.56 -2.65
CA ASN A 69 -18.68 3.72 -3.44
C ASN A 69 -18.87 3.38 -4.92
N ASP A 70 -18.07 2.45 -5.43
CA ASP A 70 -18.18 1.97 -6.82
C ASP A 70 -19.20 0.84 -6.99
N GLU A 71 -19.99 0.57 -5.95
CA GLU A 71 -21.10 -0.37 -5.96
C GLU A 71 -20.69 -1.83 -6.19
N TYR A 72 -19.46 -2.20 -5.85
CA TYR A 72 -19.04 -3.60 -5.86
C TYR A 72 -19.68 -4.36 -4.71
N LYS A 73 -20.12 -5.58 -4.99
CA LYS A 73 -20.63 -6.48 -3.96
C LYS A 73 -19.55 -7.45 -3.56
N PHE A 74 -19.28 -7.53 -2.24
CA PHE A 74 -18.26 -8.43 -1.70
C PHE A 74 -18.59 -8.74 -0.24
N ASP A 75 -18.11 -9.89 0.24
CA ASP A 75 -18.28 -10.28 1.64
C ASP A 75 -17.13 -9.71 2.49
N ARG A 76 -15.92 -9.79 1.97
CA ARG A 76 -14.74 -9.26 2.66
C ARG A 76 -13.63 -8.98 1.66
N ILE A 77 -12.64 -8.22 2.12
CA ILE A 77 -11.40 -7.98 1.38
C ILE A 77 -10.23 -8.46 2.23
N GLU A 78 -9.16 -8.89 1.59
CA GLU A 78 -7.94 -9.25 2.31
C GLU A 78 -6.71 -8.90 1.48
N MET A 79 -5.62 -8.60 2.17
CA MET A 79 -4.35 -8.31 1.51
C MET A 79 -3.57 -9.62 1.37
N THR A 80 -3.20 -9.95 0.15
CA THR A 80 -2.50 -11.21 -0.14
C THR A 80 -1.00 -11.03 -0.29
N ASN A 81 -0.57 -9.86 -0.76
CA ASN A 81 0.85 -9.56 -0.97
C ASN A 81 1.13 -8.11 -0.64
N MET A 82 2.29 -7.87 -0.06
CA MET A 82 2.81 -6.53 0.17
C MET A 82 4.33 -6.59 0.21
N TRP A 83 4.99 -5.80 -0.63
CA TRP A 83 6.45 -5.75 -0.66
C TRP A 83 6.93 -4.33 -0.89
N GLY A 84 8.22 -4.09 -0.63
CA GLY A 84 8.85 -2.81 -0.83
C GLY A 84 10.07 -2.93 -1.74
N ASN A 85 10.38 -1.83 -2.42
CA ASN A 85 11.56 -1.70 -3.26
C ASN A 85 12.38 -0.50 -2.81
N ASP A 86 13.70 -0.65 -2.79
CA ASP A 86 14.63 0.45 -2.55
C ASP A 86 15.38 0.71 -3.85
N LEU A 87 14.86 1.67 -4.62
CA LEU A 87 15.46 2.05 -5.90
C LEU A 87 16.25 3.34 -5.76
N LYS A 88 17.48 3.34 -6.26
CA LYS A 88 18.31 4.52 -6.31
C LYS A 88 18.04 5.28 -7.60
N LYS A 89 18.49 6.54 -7.65
CA LYS A 89 18.31 7.38 -8.83
C LYS A 89 18.84 6.67 -10.07
N GLY A 90 18.01 6.59 -11.10
CA GLY A 90 18.36 5.94 -12.36
C GLY A 90 18.06 4.46 -12.43
N GLU A 91 17.68 3.83 -11.34
CA GLU A 91 17.27 2.43 -11.33
C GLU A 91 15.79 2.29 -11.67
N SER A 92 15.43 1.15 -12.22
CA SER A 92 14.04 0.80 -12.49
C SER A 92 13.76 -0.63 -12.07
N HIS A 93 12.50 -0.91 -11.78
CA HIS A 93 12.05 -2.24 -11.38
C HIS A 93 11.29 -2.89 -12.53
N ALA A 94 11.56 -4.18 -12.77
CA ALA A 94 10.86 -4.92 -13.79
C ALA A 94 9.36 -5.05 -13.48
N PRO A 95 8.48 -5.01 -14.48
CA PRO A 95 7.05 -5.26 -14.27
C PRO A 95 6.78 -6.64 -13.72
N HIS A 96 5.72 -6.73 -12.93
CA HIS A 96 5.27 -8.00 -12.38
C HIS A 96 4.09 -8.56 -13.12
#